data_0a65da97ca658c865f818aa0a8f00b96
#
_entry.id   0a65da97ca658c865f818aa0a8f00b96
#
_cell.length_a   1.000
_cell.length_b   1.000
_cell.length_c   1.000
_cell.angle_alpha   90.00
_cell.angle_beta   90.00
_cell.angle_gamma   90.00
#
_symmetry.space_group_name_H-M   'P 1'
#
loop_
_entity.id
_entity.type
_entity.pdbx_description
1 polymer ?
#
loop_
_entity_poly.entity_id
_entity_poly.type
_entity_poly.pdbx_seq_one_letter_code
_entity_poly.pdbx_strand_id
1 'polypeptide(L)'
;MPNWCNNSVEIYHDDPAMIERVRTAFNGEGLLQEFIPVPEDLRNIVAGSVPVAEEAEHKLKEEFNRMTYGYTNWYDYCVNEWGTKWDIGADGNPAQDIPGGLLLGFDSAWAPPCAAYEKLHAMGFRITAMYYEPGMAFAGVWDNGDDDYYEYSGMSSTEIAETLPTELDEAFGISESVAEWEAENAEEEENIDIDLDGGVSAVNEQEQQK
;
A
#
# COMPACT_ATOMS: atom_id res chain seq x y z
N MET A 1 -7.96 -1.59 10.49
CA MET A 1 -7.71 -0.81 9.27
C MET A 1 -6.57 -1.51 8.55
N PRO A 2 -6.53 -1.54 7.24
CA PRO A 2 -5.35 -2.05 6.54
C PRO A 2 -4.19 -1.08 6.71
N ASN A 3 -2.96 -1.58 6.59
CA ASN A 3 -1.85 -0.74 6.22
C ASN A 3 -2.10 -0.23 4.80
N TRP A 4 -1.75 1.02 4.55
CA TRP A 4 -1.88 1.62 3.23
C TRP A 4 -0.55 1.65 2.52
N CYS A 5 -0.54 1.13 1.30
CA CYS A 5 0.58 1.23 0.39
C CYS A 5 0.34 2.43 -0.53
N ASN A 6 1.20 3.43 -0.47
CA ASN A 6 1.16 4.59 -1.35
C ASN A 6 1.73 4.21 -2.72
N ASN A 7 1.10 4.68 -3.79
CA ASN A 7 1.51 4.37 -5.15
C ASN A 7 1.58 5.64 -6.00
N SER A 8 2.64 5.75 -6.80
CA SER A 8 2.82 6.74 -7.85
C SER A 8 3.06 6.03 -9.17
N VAL A 9 2.12 6.12 -10.10
CA VAL A 9 2.07 5.26 -11.29
C VAL A 9 1.98 6.09 -12.56
N GLU A 10 2.96 5.93 -13.43
CA GLU A 10 2.90 6.41 -14.80
C GLU A 10 2.35 5.30 -15.71
N ILE A 11 1.30 5.61 -16.47
CA ILE A 11 0.65 4.66 -17.37
C ILE A 11 0.49 5.24 -18.77
N TYR A 12 0.89 4.45 -19.75
CA TYR A 12 0.91 4.84 -21.17
C TYR A 12 0.24 3.78 -22.03
N HIS A 13 -0.34 4.18 -23.15
CA HIS A 13 -0.86 3.28 -24.18
C HIS A 13 -0.81 3.95 -25.56
N ASP A 14 -0.56 3.17 -26.63
CA ASP A 14 -0.48 3.71 -27.98
C ASP A 14 -1.85 4.16 -28.54
N ASP A 15 -2.95 3.56 -28.05
CA ASP A 15 -4.30 4.01 -28.34
C ASP A 15 -4.75 5.07 -27.29
N PRO A 16 -4.99 6.32 -27.70
CA PRO A 16 -5.46 7.36 -26.77
C PRO A 16 -6.82 7.06 -26.13
N ALA A 17 -7.66 6.22 -26.77
CA ALA A 17 -8.95 5.82 -26.20
C ALA A 17 -8.76 4.96 -24.93
N MET A 18 -7.69 4.17 -24.86
CA MET A 18 -7.36 3.39 -23.67
C MET A 18 -6.90 4.28 -22.52
N ILE A 19 -6.14 5.35 -22.79
CA ILE A 19 -5.74 6.35 -21.80
C ILE A 19 -6.97 7.09 -21.24
N GLU A 20 -7.91 7.47 -22.10
CA GLU A 20 -9.14 8.12 -21.66
C GLU A 20 -10.03 7.16 -20.84
N ARG A 21 -10.03 5.87 -21.18
CA ARG A 21 -10.71 4.83 -20.41
C ARG A 21 -10.11 4.67 -19.01
N VAL A 22 -8.77 4.67 -18.88
CA VAL A 22 -8.06 4.70 -17.58
C VAL A 22 -8.48 5.93 -16.80
N ARG A 23 -8.42 7.13 -17.41
CA ARG A 23 -8.81 8.39 -16.76
C ARG A 23 -10.25 8.32 -16.20
N THR A 24 -11.18 7.88 -17.03
CA THR A 24 -12.60 7.81 -16.68
C THR A 24 -12.83 6.83 -15.54
N ALA A 25 -12.22 5.65 -15.59
CA ALA A 25 -12.36 4.62 -14.58
C ALA A 25 -11.71 5.06 -13.24
N PHE A 26 -10.49 5.57 -13.30
CA PHE A 26 -9.75 6.02 -12.12
C PHE A 26 -10.43 7.21 -11.40
N ASN A 27 -10.94 8.17 -12.16
CA ASN A 27 -11.66 9.31 -11.59
C ASN A 27 -13.13 9.00 -11.21
N GLY A 28 -13.62 7.81 -11.54
CA GLY A 28 -15.00 7.35 -11.37
C GLY A 28 -15.16 6.24 -10.33
N GLU A 29 -15.62 5.08 -10.78
CA GLU A 29 -16.05 3.97 -9.92
C GLU A 29 -14.93 2.99 -9.55
N GLY A 30 -13.75 3.11 -10.14
CA GLY A 30 -12.59 2.25 -9.87
C GLY A 30 -11.91 1.74 -11.12
N LEU A 31 -10.58 1.72 -11.08
CA LEU A 31 -9.75 1.34 -12.22
C LEU A 31 -9.72 -0.17 -12.44
N LEU A 32 -9.56 -0.94 -11.36
CA LEU A 32 -9.35 -2.39 -11.48
C LEU A 32 -10.62 -3.10 -11.91
N GLN A 33 -11.77 -2.68 -11.42
CA GLN A 33 -13.07 -3.23 -11.82
C GLN A 33 -13.37 -3.00 -13.31
N GLU A 34 -12.89 -1.89 -13.88
CA GLU A 34 -13.08 -1.59 -15.31
C GLU A 34 -12.29 -2.54 -16.22
N PHE A 35 -11.05 -2.87 -15.85
CA PHE A 35 -10.16 -3.68 -16.69
C PHE A 35 -10.12 -5.16 -16.31
N ILE A 36 -10.32 -5.46 -15.03
CA ILE A 36 -10.21 -6.80 -14.42
C ILE A 36 -11.43 -7.01 -13.52
N PRO A 37 -12.64 -7.11 -14.09
CA PRO A 37 -13.87 -7.12 -13.31
C PRO A 37 -13.99 -8.36 -12.42
N VAL A 38 -14.38 -8.14 -11.16
CA VAL A 38 -14.79 -9.24 -10.26
C VAL A 38 -16.09 -9.85 -10.79
N PRO A 39 -16.14 -11.15 -11.09
CA PRO A 39 -17.37 -11.83 -11.47
C PRO A 39 -18.51 -11.61 -10.46
N GLU A 40 -19.74 -11.46 -10.95
CA GLU A 40 -20.90 -11.13 -10.13
C GLU A 40 -21.16 -12.16 -9.02
N ASP A 41 -21.01 -13.46 -9.32
CA ASP A 41 -21.18 -14.53 -8.35
C ASP A 41 -20.18 -14.45 -7.21
N LEU A 42 -18.93 -14.05 -7.49
CA LEU A 42 -17.90 -13.82 -6.48
C LEU A 42 -18.17 -12.55 -5.65
N ARG A 43 -18.71 -11.51 -6.29
CA ARG A 43 -19.01 -10.22 -5.62
C ARG A 43 -20.14 -10.37 -4.61
N ASN A 44 -21.12 -11.21 -4.90
CA ASN A 44 -22.34 -11.37 -4.11
C ASN A 44 -22.22 -12.41 -2.98
N ILE A 45 -21.05 -13.03 -2.78
CA ILE A 45 -20.81 -13.95 -1.69
C ILE A 45 -20.02 -13.29 -0.54
N VAL A 46 -20.40 -13.58 0.70
CA VAL A 46 -19.69 -13.10 1.89
C VAL A 46 -18.31 -13.76 1.97
N ALA A 47 -17.26 -12.96 2.05
CA ALA A 47 -15.91 -13.44 2.33
C ALA A 47 -15.73 -13.58 3.85
N GLY A 48 -16.02 -14.75 4.41
CA GLY A 48 -15.90 -15.01 5.84
C GLY A 48 -17.03 -15.86 6.41
N SER A 49 -17.18 -15.84 7.74
CA SER A 49 -18.18 -16.64 8.44
C SER A 49 -19.59 -16.13 8.19
N VAL A 50 -20.52 -17.05 7.97
CA VAL A 50 -21.96 -16.82 7.85
C VAL A 50 -22.70 -17.48 9.01
N PRO A 51 -23.97 -17.11 9.28
CA PRO A 51 -24.81 -17.79 10.27
C PRO A 51 -24.94 -19.27 9.98
N VAL A 52 -24.99 -20.11 11.03
CA VAL A 52 -25.06 -21.59 10.92
C VAL A 52 -26.22 -22.06 10.00
N ALA A 53 -27.33 -21.34 10.00
CA ALA A 53 -28.47 -21.66 9.14
C ALA A 53 -28.17 -21.48 7.63
N GLU A 54 -27.19 -20.69 7.28
CA GLU A 54 -26.80 -20.34 5.91
C GLU A 54 -25.55 -21.09 5.44
N GLU A 55 -24.81 -21.76 6.34
CA GLU A 55 -23.52 -22.40 6.03
C GLU A 55 -23.59 -23.40 4.88
N ALA A 56 -24.66 -24.20 4.80
CA ALA A 56 -24.78 -25.23 3.78
C ALA A 56 -24.95 -24.61 2.38
N GLU A 57 -25.76 -23.57 2.26
CA GLU A 57 -25.95 -22.83 1.01
C GLU A 57 -24.69 -22.05 0.64
N HIS A 58 -24.06 -21.42 1.59
CA HIS A 58 -22.82 -20.68 1.41
C HIS A 58 -21.72 -21.59 0.85
N LYS A 59 -21.49 -22.76 1.44
CA LYS A 59 -20.51 -23.74 0.96
C LYS A 59 -20.77 -24.22 -0.46
N LEU A 60 -22.03 -24.40 -0.83
CA LEU A 60 -22.39 -24.78 -2.22
C LEU A 60 -22.06 -23.66 -3.21
N LYS A 61 -22.27 -22.39 -2.83
CA LYS A 61 -21.89 -21.23 -3.65
C LYS A 61 -20.36 -21.11 -3.76
N GLU A 62 -19.64 -21.28 -2.67
CA GLU A 62 -18.16 -21.27 -2.68
C GLU A 62 -17.59 -22.38 -3.58
N GLU A 63 -18.15 -23.59 -3.52
CA GLU A 63 -17.71 -24.69 -4.36
C GLU A 63 -18.02 -24.43 -5.86
N PHE A 64 -19.22 -23.94 -6.18
CA PHE A 64 -19.58 -23.52 -7.54
C PHE A 64 -18.61 -22.45 -8.06
N ASN A 65 -18.34 -21.41 -7.27
CA ASN A 65 -17.43 -20.33 -7.62
C ASN A 65 -16.00 -20.84 -7.85
N ARG A 66 -15.51 -21.73 -6.97
CA ARG A 66 -14.18 -22.34 -7.12
C ARG A 66 -14.06 -23.14 -8.42
N MET A 67 -15.11 -23.89 -8.78
CA MET A 67 -15.11 -24.68 -10.02
C MET A 67 -15.20 -23.81 -11.27
N THR A 68 -15.89 -22.67 -11.18
CA THR A 68 -16.18 -21.79 -12.34
C THR A 68 -15.08 -20.76 -12.55
N TYR A 69 -14.61 -20.14 -11.47
CA TYR A 69 -13.70 -18.98 -11.50
C TYR A 69 -12.32 -19.24 -10.90
N GLY A 70 -12.13 -20.39 -10.21
CA GLY A 70 -10.91 -20.69 -9.47
C GLY A 70 -10.85 -20.11 -8.05
N TYR A 71 -11.80 -19.25 -7.67
CA TYR A 71 -11.89 -18.54 -6.40
C TYR A 71 -13.20 -18.81 -5.69
N THR A 72 -13.24 -18.68 -4.37
CA THR A 72 -14.46 -18.90 -3.59
C THR A 72 -15.31 -17.64 -3.43
N ASN A 73 -14.68 -16.49 -3.37
CA ASN A 73 -15.30 -15.21 -3.08
C ASN A 73 -14.51 -14.04 -3.72
N TRP A 74 -15.06 -12.83 -3.60
CA TRP A 74 -14.45 -11.60 -4.14
C TRP A 74 -13.09 -11.28 -3.53
N TYR A 75 -12.88 -11.56 -2.24
CA TYR A 75 -11.64 -11.23 -1.56
C TYR A 75 -10.46 -12.04 -2.10
N ASP A 76 -10.65 -13.37 -2.22
CA ASP A 76 -9.64 -14.25 -2.80
C ASP A 76 -9.33 -13.84 -4.25
N TYR A 77 -10.37 -13.49 -5.03
CA TYR A 77 -10.20 -12.98 -6.38
C TYR A 77 -9.38 -11.69 -6.40
N CYS A 78 -9.77 -10.66 -5.64
CA CYS A 78 -9.08 -9.38 -5.65
C CYS A 78 -7.61 -9.50 -5.24
N VAL A 79 -7.31 -10.24 -4.16
CA VAL A 79 -5.93 -10.41 -3.69
C VAL A 79 -5.05 -11.10 -4.74
N ASN A 80 -5.59 -12.07 -5.48
CA ASN A 80 -4.82 -12.81 -6.49
C ASN A 80 -4.80 -12.11 -7.86
N GLU A 81 -5.94 -11.52 -8.27
CA GLU A 81 -6.07 -10.98 -9.62
C GLU A 81 -5.69 -9.49 -9.72
N TRP A 82 -5.79 -8.76 -8.61
CA TRP A 82 -5.40 -7.36 -8.52
C TRP A 82 -4.07 -7.16 -7.77
N GLY A 83 -3.75 -8.04 -6.79
CA GLY A 83 -2.63 -7.86 -5.86
C GLY A 83 -2.99 -7.02 -4.63
N THR A 84 -4.21 -6.51 -4.55
CA THR A 84 -4.73 -5.70 -3.45
C THR A 84 -6.19 -6.07 -3.16
N LYS A 85 -6.66 -5.74 -1.96
CA LYS A 85 -8.01 -6.11 -1.51
C LYS A 85 -9.12 -5.33 -2.19
N TRP A 86 -8.91 -4.04 -2.41
CA TRP A 86 -9.93 -3.10 -2.90
C TRP A 86 -9.53 -2.50 -4.23
N ASP A 87 -10.53 -2.00 -4.95
CA ASP A 87 -10.30 -1.23 -6.15
C ASP A 87 -9.55 0.07 -5.84
N ILE A 88 -8.91 0.63 -6.84
CA ILE A 88 -8.14 1.87 -6.76
C ILE A 88 -8.82 2.96 -7.59
N GLY A 89 -8.71 4.18 -7.13
CA GLY A 89 -9.31 5.34 -7.77
C GLY A 89 -8.71 6.65 -7.26
N ALA A 90 -9.25 7.74 -7.75
CA ALA A 90 -8.71 9.08 -7.51
C ALA A 90 -8.75 9.52 -6.04
N ASP A 91 -9.75 9.10 -5.28
CA ASP A 91 -9.94 9.41 -3.85
C ASP A 91 -9.63 10.87 -3.47
N GLY A 92 -10.02 11.80 -4.35
CA GLY A 92 -9.73 13.23 -4.24
C GLY A 92 -8.46 13.70 -4.96
N ASN A 93 -7.65 12.79 -5.51
CA ASN A 93 -6.46 13.08 -6.29
C ASN A 93 -6.63 12.59 -7.75
N PRO A 94 -7.25 13.37 -8.64
CA PRO A 94 -7.58 12.93 -10.00
C PRO A 94 -6.32 12.63 -10.83
N ALA A 95 -6.49 11.76 -11.83
CA ALA A 95 -5.45 11.45 -12.81
C ALA A 95 -4.90 12.73 -13.47
N GLN A 96 -3.58 12.85 -13.49
CA GLN A 96 -2.88 13.99 -14.06
C GLN A 96 -2.36 13.67 -15.46
N ASP A 97 -2.44 14.64 -16.37
CA ASP A 97 -1.89 14.50 -17.72
C ASP A 97 -0.37 14.60 -17.69
N ILE A 98 0.29 13.63 -18.31
CA ILE A 98 1.70 13.67 -18.66
C ILE A 98 1.89 13.46 -20.17
N PRO A 99 3.04 13.79 -20.76
CA PRO A 99 3.24 13.61 -22.19
C PRO A 99 3.06 12.16 -22.65
N GLY A 100 1.93 11.88 -23.30
CA GLY A 100 1.61 10.55 -23.86
C GLY A 100 0.96 9.56 -22.88
N GLY A 101 0.60 9.98 -21.67
CA GLY A 101 0.04 9.10 -20.64
C GLY A 101 -0.62 9.83 -19.49
N LEU A 102 -0.74 9.14 -18.36
CA LEU A 102 -1.28 9.65 -17.10
C LEU A 102 -0.33 9.33 -15.95
N LEU A 103 -0.29 10.25 -14.98
CA LEU A 103 0.24 10.02 -13.65
C LEU A 103 -0.94 9.81 -12.69
N LEU A 104 -0.93 8.70 -11.97
CA LEU A 104 -1.93 8.28 -10.99
C LEU A 104 -1.28 8.20 -9.61
N GLY A 105 -1.84 8.92 -8.62
CA GLY A 105 -1.44 8.80 -7.22
C GLY A 105 -2.59 8.23 -6.40
N PHE A 106 -2.38 7.11 -5.70
CA PHE A 106 -3.43 6.44 -4.92
C PHE A 106 -2.85 5.57 -3.81
N ASP A 107 -3.70 5.20 -2.86
CA ASP A 107 -3.39 4.22 -1.83
C ASP A 107 -4.05 2.88 -2.16
N SER A 108 -3.31 1.79 -1.95
CA SER A 108 -3.82 0.42 -2.06
C SER A 108 -3.73 -0.32 -0.71
N ALA A 109 -4.61 -1.29 -0.49
CA ALA A 109 -4.67 -2.01 0.77
C ALA A 109 -3.58 -3.08 0.85
N TRP A 110 -2.66 -2.94 1.81
CA TRP A 110 -1.56 -3.84 2.21
C TRP A 110 -0.39 -3.95 1.22
N ALA A 111 -0.64 -3.90 -0.07
CA ALA A 111 0.37 -4.10 -1.10
C ALA A 111 0.03 -3.32 -2.38
N PRO A 112 1.03 -3.02 -3.23
CA PRO A 112 0.78 -2.46 -4.55
C PRO A 112 0.02 -3.47 -5.43
N PRO A 113 -0.82 -3.01 -6.38
CA PRO A 113 -1.59 -3.90 -7.24
C PRO A 113 -0.75 -4.48 -8.41
N CYS A 114 0.41 -5.10 -8.11
CA CYS A 114 1.32 -5.62 -9.13
C CYS A 114 0.68 -6.68 -10.05
N ALA A 115 -0.22 -7.53 -9.51
CA ALA A 115 -0.94 -8.49 -10.34
C ALA A 115 -1.87 -7.83 -11.37
N ALA A 116 -2.42 -6.67 -11.04
CA ALA A 116 -3.17 -5.87 -12.00
C ALA A 116 -2.25 -5.17 -13.01
N TYR A 117 -1.08 -4.70 -12.59
CA TYR A 117 -0.09 -4.11 -13.52
C TYR A 117 0.35 -5.10 -14.58
N GLU A 118 0.63 -6.36 -14.21
CA GLU A 118 0.95 -7.44 -15.15
C GLU A 118 -0.14 -7.63 -16.21
N LYS A 119 -1.41 -7.63 -15.80
CA LYS A 119 -2.55 -7.79 -16.72
C LYS A 119 -2.76 -6.59 -17.62
N LEU A 120 -2.66 -5.39 -17.08
CA LEU A 120 -2.71 -4.17 -17.87
C LEU A 120 -1.54 -4.12 -18.87
N HIS A 121 -0.35 -4.53 -18.44
CA HIS A 121 0.80 -4.65 -19.34
C HIS A 121 0.53 -5.66 -20.48
N ALA A 122 -0.04 -6.81 -20.18
CA ALA A 122 -0.47 -7.78 -21.19
C ALA A 122 -1.57 -7.24 -22.15
N MET A 123 -2.33 -6.22 -21.75
CA MET A 123 -3.28 -5.49 -22.60
C MET A 123 -2.62 -4.40 -23.46
N GLY A 124 -1.30 -4.20 -23.35
CA GLY A 124 -0.52 -3.24 -24.14
C GLY A 124 -0.22 -1.93 -23.42
N PHE A 125 -0.55 -1.79 -22.15
CA PHE A 125 -0.11 -0.66 -21.34
C PHE A 125 1.38 -0.77 -21.02
N ARG A 126 2.07 0.37 -21.00
CA ARG A 126 3.39 0.53 -20.41
C ARG A 126 3.19 1.21 -19.06
N ILE A 127 3.73 0.61 -18.02
CA ILE A 127 3.51 1.05 -16.65
C ILE A 127 4.84 1.10 -15.93
N THR A 128 5.10 2.22 -15.27
CA THR A 128 6.16 2.38 -14.26
C THR A 128 5.49 2.82 -12.98
N ALA A 129 5.61 2.04 -11.91
CA ALA A 129 4.97 2.28 -10.63
C ALA A 129 6.01 2.29 -9.51
N MET A 130 6.08 3.36 -8.75
CA MET A 130 6.76 3.40 -7.47
C MET A 130 5.74 3.17 -6.35
N TYR A 131 6.10 2.38 -5.34
CA TYR A 131 5.24 2.09 -4.21
C TYR A 131 5.99 2.07 -2.88
N TYR A 132 5.27 2.37 -1.79
CA TYR A 132 5.80 2.50 -0.45
C TYR A 132 4.76 2.12 0.61
N GLU A 133 5.11 1.19 1.51
CA GLU A 133 4.27 0.77 2.64
C GLU A 133 5.07 0.91 3.94
N PRO A 134 4.80 1.96 4.75
CA PRO A 134 5.59 2.27 5.94
C PRO A 134 5.36 1.29 7.10
N GLY A 135 4.19 0.66 7.20
CA GLY A 135 3.85 -0.18 8.35
C GLY A 135 4.60 -1.52 8.37
N MET A 136 4.92 -2.06 7.19
CA MET A 136 5.75 -3.26 7.02
C MET A 136 7.16 -2.93 6.54
N ALA A 137 7.47 -1.64 6.36
CA ALA A 137 8.76 -1.11 5.96
C ALA A 137 9.27 -1.69 4.64
N PHE A 138 8.47 -1.59 3.58
CA PHE A 138 8.90 -1.94 2.23
C PHE A 138 8.57 -0.84 1.21
N ALA A 139 9.35 -0.81 0.15
CA ALA A 139 9.16 0.05 -1.01
C ALA A 139 9.62 -0.67 -2.28
N GLY A 140 9.26 -0.18 -3.46
CA GLY A 140 9.74 -0.78 -4.70
C GLY A 140 9.35 -0.04 -5.95
N VAL A 141 9.86 -0.55 -7.05
CA VAL A 141 9.58 -0.05 -8.41
C VAL A 141 9.17 -1.22 -9.29
N TRP A 142 7.94 -1.17 -9.80
CA TRP A 142 7.48 -2.08 -10.83
C TRP A 142 7.59 -1.40 -12.21
N ASP A 143 8.36 -1.98 -13.12
CA ASP A 143 8.56 -1.45 -14.46
C ASP A 143 8.32 -2.51 -15.54
N ASN A 144 7.17 -2.43 -16.21
CA ASN A 144 6.82 -3.25 -17.40
C ASN A 144 7.03 -4.77 -17.23
N GLY A 145 6.83 -5.31 -16.02
CA GLY A 145 6.95 -6.74 -15.69
C GLY A 145 8.10 -7.08 -14.77
N ASP A 146 9.02 -6.16 -14.53
CA ASP A 146 10.10 -6.31 -13.56
C ASP A 146 9.70 -5.60 -12.25
N ASP A 147 9.88 -6.25 -11.10
CA ASP A 147 9.56 -5.73 -9.77
C ASP A 147 10.80 -5.72 -8.88
N ASP A 148 11.35 -4.54 -8.66
CA ASP A 148 12.46 -4.29 -7.76
C ASP A 148 11.92 -3.95 -6.37
N TYR A 149 11.93 -4.93 -5.45
CA TYR A 149 11.39 -4.85 -4.10
C TYR A 149 12.48 -4.69 -3.05
N TYR A 150 12.28 -3.76 -2.11
CA TYR A 150 13.21 -3.43 -1.03
C TYR A 150 12.51 -3.51 0.32
N GLU A 151 13.05 -4.32 1.25
CA GLU A 151 12.71 -4.25 2.67
C GLU A 151 13.73 -3.39 3.39
N TYR A 152 13.27 -2.41 4.18
CA TYR A 152 14.13 -1.50 4.91
C TYR A 152 13.88 -1.54 6.44
N SER A 153 13.17 -2.55 6.94
CA SER A 153 12.90 -2.73 8.36
C SER A 153 14.18 -2.80 9.18
N GLY A 154 14.32 -1.91 10.17
CA GLY A 154 15.48 -1.84 11.06
C GLY A 154 16.72 -1.19 10.47
N MET A 155 16.64 -0.63 9.26
CA MET A 155 17.70 0.19 8.69
C MET A 155 17.64 1.61 9.26
N SER A 156 18.81 2.22 9.44
CA SER A 156 18.92 3.66 9.72
C SER A 156 18.61 4.50 8.48
N SER A 157 18.30 5.78 8.69
CA SER A 157 18.05 6.73 7.60
C SER A 157 19.18 6.75 6.56
N THR A 158 20.44 6.67 7.03
CA THR A 158 21.62 6.62 6.14
C THR A 158 21.67 5.32 5.33
N GLU A 159 21.40 4.17 5.94
CA GLU A 159 21.38 2.88 5.24
C GLU A 159 20.25 2.81 4.20
N ILE A 160 19.09 3.41 4.50
CA ILE A 160 17.97 3.52 3.56
C ILE A 160 18.39 4.35 2.33
N ALA A 161 18.98 5.54 2.54
CA ALA A 161 19.44 6.42 1.46
C ALA A 161 20.54 5.78 0.58
N GLU A 162 21.34 4.85 1.14
CA GLU A 162 22.35 4.12 0.40
C GLU A 162 21.78 2.87 -0.35
N THR A 163 20.66 2.32 0.12
CA THR A 163 20.09 1.07 -0.39
C THR A 163 19.00 1.30 -1.44
N LEU A 164 18.12 2.28 -1.21
CA LEU A 164 17.02 2.56 -2.12
C LEU A 164 17.50 3.37 -3.35
N PRO A 165 16.87 3.18 -4.53
CA PRO A 165 17.02 4.11 -5.63
C PRO A 165 16.67 5.54 -5.19
N THR A 166 17.51 6.50 -5.53
CA THR A 166 17.33 7.91 -5.13
C THR A 166 15.94 8.44 -5.50
N GLU A 167 15.45 8.11 -6.70
CA GLU A 167 14.14 8.54 -7.19
C GLU A 167 12.98 7.96 -6.37
N LEU A 168 13.12 6.72 -5.88
CA LEU A 168 12.12 6.07 -5.02
C LEU A 168 12.13 6.70 -3.61
N ASP A 169 13.31 6.91 -3.04
CA ASP A 169 13.46 7.53 -1.72
C ASP A 169 12.93 8.98 -1.72
N GLU A 170 13.32 9.78 -2.72
CA GLU A 170 12.85 11.15 -2.88
C GLU A 170 11.34 11.25 -3.13
N ALA A 171 10.75 10.30 -3.89
CA ALA A 171 9.32 10.32 -4.21
C ALA A 171 8.43 10.19 -2.97
N PHE A 172 8.89 9.47 -1.95
CA PHE A 172 8.13 9.20 -0.72
C PHE A 172 8.78 9.79 0.54
N GLY A 173 9.99 10.37 0.47
CA GLY A 173 10.71 10.93 1.61
C GLY A 173 11.03 9.89 2.68
N ILE A 174 11.42 8.66 2.27
CA ILE A 174 11.53 7.50 3.17
C ILE A 174 12.66 7.71 4.18
N SER A 175 13.88 7.96 3.69
CA SER A 175 15.05 8.20 4.54
C SER A 175 14.90 9.46 5.40
N GLU A 176 14.27 10.52 4.87
CA GLU A 176 13.99 11.75 5.60
C GLU A 176 13.04 11.52 6.77
N SER A 177 11.94 10.78 6.54
CA SER A 177 10.98 10.43 7.60
C SER A 177 11.60 9.59 8.71
N VAL A 178 12.51 8.67 8.36
CA VAL A 178 13.24 7.87 9.35
C VAL A 178 14.27 8.73 10.11
N ALA A 179 14.95 9.66 9.44
CA ALA A 179 15.88 10.58 10.10
C ALA A 179 15.16 11.50 11.10
N GLU A 180 13.97 11.99 10.77
CA GLU A 180 13.13 12.76 11.70
C GLU A 180 12.77 11.93 12.93
N TRP A 181 12.33 10.69 12.73
CA TRP A 181 11.99 9.77 13.82
C TRP A 181 13.22 9.43 14.70
N GLU A 182 14.41 9.20 14.10
CA GLU A 182 15.67 8.97 14.83
C GLU A 182 16.03 10.17 15.71
N ALA A 183 15.88 11.39 15.18
CA ALA A 183 16.16 12.62 15.92
C ALA A 183 15.19 12.83 17.11
N GLU A 184 13.89 12.61 16.91
CA GLU A 184 12.88 12.72 17.98
C GLU A 184 13.16 11.73 19.11
N ASN A 185 13.49 10.46 18.79
CA ASN A 185 13.79 9.46 19.81
C ASN A 185 15.11 9.74 20.57
N ALA A 186 16.14 10.29 19.90
CA ALA A 186 17.37 10.68 20.56
C ALA A 186 17.14 11.81 21.57
N GLU A 187 16.27 12.79 21.26
CA GLU A 187 15.88 13.85 22.18
C GLU A 187 15.08 13.34 23.39
N GLU A 188 14.22 12.33 23.20
CA GLU A 188 13.46 11.70 24.29
C GLU A 188 14.37 10.93 25.23
N GLU A 189 15.35 10.18 24.72
CA GLU A 189 16.34 9.45 25.55
C GLU A 189 17.20 10.42 26.38
N GLU A 190 17.67 11.54 25.79
CA GLU A 190 18.45 12.55 26.48
C GLU A 190 17.64 13.23 27.59
N ASN A 191 16.35 13.49 27.39
CA ASN A 191 15.46 14.08 28.39
C ASN A 191 15.17 13.11 29.56
N ILE A 192 15.06 11.80 29.30
CA ILE A 192 14.87 10.79 30.37
C ILE A 192 16.09 10.68 31.27
N ASP A 193 17.30 10.73 30.71
CA ASP A 193 18.54 10.68 31.49
C ASP A 193 18.71 11.93 32.41
N ILE A 194 18.30 13.10 31.94
CA ILE A 194 18.33 14.34 32.74
C ILE A 194 17.36 14.26 33.93
N ASP A 195 16.17 13.70 33.78
CA ASP A 195 15.21 13.52 34.85
C ASP A 195 15.62 12.46 35.89
N LEU A 196 16.39 11.46 35.51
CA LEU A 196 16.95 10.45 36.43
C LEU A 196 18.15 10.99 37.25
N ASP A 197 18.97 11.88 36.71
CA ASP A 197 20.10 12.50 37.39
C ASP A 197 19.67 13.69 38.26
N GLY A 198 18.55 14.34 37.97
CA GLY A 198 17.96 15.44 38.76
C GLY A 198 17.23 15.01 40.04
N GLY A 199 17.01 13.72 40.25
CA GLY A 199 16.20 13.14 41.33
C GLY A 199 16.93 12.78 42.64
N VAL A 200 18.21 13.04 42.79
CA VAL A 200 19.00 12.66 44.03
C VAL A 200 19.73 13.85 44.58
N SER A 201 19.03 14.88 45.02
CA SER A 201 19.63 15.85 45.95
C SER A 201 18.59 16.75 46.62
N ALA A 202 17.81 16.24 47.56
CA ALA A 202 17.19 17.05 48.62
C ALA A 202 16.34 16.22 49.60
N VAL A 203 16.90 15.28 50.37
CA VAL A 203 16.33 14.90 51.68
C VAL A 203 17.51 14.43 52.56
N ASN A 204 18.14 15.33 53.34
CA ASN A 204 18.57 15.09 54.71
C ASN A 204 19.45 16.22 55.22
N GLU A 205 18.80 17.21 55.82
CA GLU A 205 19.41 18.01 56.89
C GLU A 205 18.30 18.82 57.55
N GLN A 206 17.65 18.20 58.55
CA GLN A 206 17.09 18.93 59.71
C GLN A 206 16.30 17.93 60.58
N GLU A 207 17.00 17.31 61.55
CA GLU A 207 16.50 16.98 62.88
C GLU A 207 17.65 16.48 63.74
N GLN A 208 18.45 17.43 64.26
CA GLN A 208 19.14 17.28 65.47
C GLN A 208 19.33 18.68 66.10
N GLN A 209 18.33 19.11 66.94
CA GLN A 209 18.50 19.96 68.08
C GLN A 209 17.15 20.24 68.76
N LYS A 210 16.73 19.38 69.69
CA LYS A 210 16.34 19.69 71.08
C LYS A 210 15.88 18.45 71.82
#